data_1a49e8e541be1e04ef6667190b61f63a
#
_entry.id   1a49e8e541be1e04ef6667190b61f63a
#
_cell.length_a   1.000
_cell.length_b   1.000
_cell.length_c   1.000
_cell.angle_alpha   90.00
_cell.angle_beta   90.00
_cell.angle_gamma   90.00
#
_symmetry.space_group_name_H-M   'P 1'
#
loop_
_entity.id
_entity.type
_entity.pdbx_description
1 polymer ?
#
loop_
_entity_poly.entity_id
_entity_poly.type
_entity_poly.pdbx_seq_one_letter_code
_entity_poly.pdbx_strand_id
1 'polypeptide(L)'
;MSKGNEEGQAIPPEGQDGERAQEKRLSRGKFIAAAGAAGAGLVAAGAPAAMAKSWSKGSRNKALTANQHAPGMIGGPTGFPGAARYQYPANSEEGRAVLAARALRKAGKAPDTLVVQALNFARPQFENKFPAGATASIAGIWERETGIKLKFVETNPASEYATNIRNASTKNGSFDLVTGAIEDTGDYAEAGLLRPLDDYVHKYRPSWNDPKYGYAGGKPTVQLFTQYNGRTYWVAFDNDTQPYVYRSDLFNNPREKAAFENKYGQPLTVPKTWDDQAKIAEFFNRPKASTPLYGSVERKCPFWGIVNWEHRFLCSADPNMFYFKPDGSANVNNTAGIRAAEEHLRSLGWSEPGALSKDWLAQYQLFGAGNGVQGGTFPNVTKLIQPANKTLDKGFGKYLKTDVQPGRMVNGKLVRRTVIFYIISYGVNAFAPKSHHEAAYLFLQWAGGARMYTYLTANPGGYQDPHHTISFNDPLVIQEYQPQPVRALKEIIPRSAPGITIRGAPQYNQALDQELQKMLTKQQSPEQAMKNTERRWNQITKRLGTERQAKAIRASYAAFPTKGRYGPNSPIK
;
A
#
# COMPACT_ATOMS: atom_id res chain seq x y z
N MET A 1 85.55 8.40 35.87
CA MET A 1 85.61 7.07 35.19
C MET A 1 84.25 6.39 35.33
N SER A 2 83.82 5.82 34.28
CA SER A 2 82.70 4.90 34.14
C SER A 2 81.28 5.48 33.98
N LYS A 3 80.82 5.36 32.78
CA LYS A 3 79.49 5.62 32.26
C LYS A 3 78.53 4.51 32.71
N GLY A 4 77.27 4.84 33.02
CA GLY A 4 76.17 3.94 33.16
C GLY A 4 74.93 4.55 32.45
N ASN A 5 74.53 3.96 31.34
CA ASN A 5 73.34 4.32 30.61
C ASN A 5 72.10 3.85 31.41
N GLU A 6 71.18 4.75 31.66
CA GLU A 6 69.77 4.37 31.95
C GLU A 6 68.89 4.71 30.75
N GLU A 7 68.45 3.69 30.08
CA GLU A 7 67.38 3.77 29.04
C GLU A 7 66.05 4.04 29.72
N GLY A 8 65.52 5.24 29.52
CA GLY A 8 64.16 5.59 29.88
C GLY A 8 63.19 4.97 28.89
N GLN A 9 62.40 4.02 29.33
CA GLN A 9 61.24 3.54 28.60
C GLN A 9 60.18 4.64 28.51
N ALA A 10 59.96 5.14 27.30
CA ALA A 10 58.83 6.03 26.98
C ALA A 10 57.54 5.21 26.96
N ILE A 11 56.57 5.60 27.77
CA ILE A 11 55.19 5.14 27.74
C ILE A 11 54.54 5.72 26.47
N PRO A 12 53.97 4.92 25.58
CA PRO A 12 53.24 5.46 24.43
C PRO A 12 51.93 6.12 24.91
N PRO A 13 51.47 7.21 24.28
CA PRO A 13 50.20 7.84 24.62
C PRO A 13 49.04 6.89 24.27
N GLU A 14 48.12 6.75 25.22
CA GLU A 14 46.84 6.06 25.00
C GLU A 14 46.14 6.65 23.75
N GLY A 15 46.05 5.82 22.72
CA GLY A 15 45.29 6.13 21.54
C GLY A 15 43.82 6.23 21.90
N GLN A 16 43.23 7.40 21.69
CA GLN A 16 41.80 7.58 21.59
C GLN A 16 41.31 6.83 20.34
N ASP A 17 41.11 5.53 20.44
CA ASP A 17 40.28 4.76 19.54
C ASP A 17 38.83 5.17 19.81
N GLY A 18 38.49 6.36 19.31
CA GLY A 18 37.11 6.72 19.12
C GLY A 18 36.49 5.71 18.18
N GLU A 19 35.68 4.83 18.73
CA GLU A 19 34.75 4.02 18.00
C GLU A 19 33.92 4.92 17.07
N ARG A 20 34.41 5.15 15.88
CA ARG A 20 33.58 5.46 14.74
C ARG A 20 32.83 4.15 14.40
N ALA A 21 31.82 3.87 15.19
CA ALA A 21 30.75 3.01 14.74
C ALA A 21 30.26 3.58 13.40
N GLN A 22 30.72 3.00 12.31
CA GLN A 22 30.11 3.19 11.01
C GLN A 22 28.67 2.73 11.17
N GLU A 23 27.74 3.67 11.42
CA GLU A 23 26.33 3.47 11.18
C GLU A 23 26.22 2.98 9.73
N LYS A 24 26.13 1.66 9.56
CA LYS A 24 25.78 1.06 8.28
C LYS A 24 24.39 1.61 7.94
N ARG A 25 24.36 2.68 7.18
CA ARG A 25 23.14 3.23 6.61
C ARG A 25 22.53 2.14 5.75
N LEU A 26 21.60 1.39 6.31
CA LEU A 26 20.77 0.49 5.55
C LEU A 26 19.93 1.37 4.63
N SER A 27 20.24 1.34 3.34
CA SER A 27 19.41 2.02 2.34
C SER A 27 18.04 1.34 2.28
N ARG A 28 16.99 2.07 1.90
CA ARG A 28 15.64 1.52 1.65
C ARG A 28 15.74 0.25 0.77
N GLY A 29 16.65 0.24 -0.21
CA GLY A 29 16.92 -0.92 -1.05
C GLY A 29 17.34 -2.16 -0.28
N LYS A 30 18.23 -2.07 0.70
CA LYS A 30 18.61 -3.21 1.55
C LYS A 30 17.49 -3.63 2.51
N PHE A 31 16.67 -2.68 2.92
CA PHE A 31 15.54 -2.90 3.80
C PHE A 31 14.41 -3.69 3.13
N ILE A 32 14.10 -3.38 1.87
CA ILE A 32 13.05 -4.03 1.10
C ILE A 32 13.56 -5.34 0.48
N ALA A 33 14.90 -5.50 0.27
CA ALA A 33 15.48 -6.70 -0.34
C ALA A 33 15.20 -7.98 0.45
N ALA A 34 15.19 -7.91 1.77
CA ALA A 34 14.86 -9.06 2.62
C ALA A 34 13.37 -9.45 2.51
N ALA A 35 12.48 -8.47 2.24
CA ALA A 35 11.05 -8.69 2.12
C ALA A 35 10.61 -9.06 0.69
N GLY A 36 11.30 -8.55 -0.33
CA GLY A 36 10.90 -8.74 -1.74
C GLY A 36 11.34 -10.07 -2.34
N ALA A 37 12.46 -10.63 -1.91
CA ALA A 37 13.00 -11.87 -2.49
C ALA A 37 12.17 -13.11 -2.14
N ALA A 38 11.55 -13.15 -0.97
CA ALA A 38 10.69 -14.26 -0.55
C ALA A 38 9.28 -14.20 -1.17
N GLY A 39 8.76 -13.00 -1.47
CA GLY A 39 7.40 -12.81 -2.00
C GLY A 39 7.26 -13.09 -3.50
N ALA A 40 8.27 -12.77 -4.29
CA ALA A 40 8.18 -12.86 -5.75
C ALA A 40 8.19 -14.32 -6.26
N GLY A 41 8.85 -15.25 -5.58
CA GLY A 41 8.97 -16.64 -6.04
C GLY A 41 7.73 -17.49 -5.85
N LEU A 42 6.91 -17.19 -4.84
CA LEU A 42 5.77 -18.04 -4.45
C LEU A 42 4.46 -17.72 -5.22
N VAL A 43 4.30 -16.49 -5.69
CA VAL A 43 3.07 -16.08 -6.40
C VAL A 43 3.16 -16.35 -7.89
N ALA A 44 4.37 -16.35 -8.47
CA ALA A 44 4.57 -16.59 -9.91
C ALA A 44 4.45 -18.06 -10.34
N ALA A 45 4.69 -19.02 -9.43
CA ALA A 45 4.90 -20.41 -9.83
C ALA A 45 3.65 -21.33 -9.80
N GLY A 46 2.51 -20.91 -9.25
CA GLY A 46 1.41 -21.87 -9.04
C GLY A 46 -0.02 -21.41 -9.25
N ALA A 47 -0.28 -20.11 -9.35
CA ALA A 47 -1.64 -19.59 -9.31
C ALA A 47 -2.45 -19.62 -10.63
N PRO A 48 -1.85 -19.45 -11.83
CA PRO A 48 -2.66 -19.17 -13.03
C PRO A 48 -3.52 -20.33 -13.55
N ALA A 49 -3.03 -21.57 -13.44
CA ALA A 49 -3.71 -22.71 -14.09
C ALA A 49 -4.84 -23.34 -13.25
N ALA A 50 -4.74 -23.33 -11.93
CA ALA A 50 -5.77 -23.92 -11.06
C ALA A 50 -6.98 -22.99 -10.84
N MET A 51 -6.75 -21.68 -10.83
CA MET A 51 -7.80 -20.66 -10.64
C MET A 51 -8.69 -20.49 -11.88
N ALA A 52 -8.16 -20.77 -13.08
CA ALA A 52 -8.93 -20.70 -14.32
C ALA A 52 -10.13 -21.66 -14.37
N LYS A 53 -10.12 -22.75 -13.63
CA LYS A 53 -11.22 -23.76 -13.64
C LYS A 53 -12.44 -23.36 -12.81
N SER A 54 -12.36 -22.42 -11.87
CA SER A 54 -13.50 -22.00 -11.06
C SER A 54 -14.50 -21.10 -11.80
N TRP A 55 -14.10 -20.52 -12.90
CA TRP A 55 -14.87 -19.54 -13.68
C TRP A 55 -15.95 -20.17 -14.59
N SER A 56 -15.94 -21.49 -14.74
CA SER A 56 -16.78 -22.18 -15.73
C SER A 56 -18.23 -22.48 -15.29
N LYS A 57 -18.63 -22.20 -14.04
CA LYS A 57 -19.90 -22.71 -13.49
C LYS A 57 -21.02 -21.69 -13.21
N GLY A 58 -20.92 -20.45 -13.63
CA GLY A 58 -21.95 -19.49 -13.24
C GLY A 58 -22.23 -18.35 -14.18
N SER A 59 -22.73 -18.56 -15.36
CA SER A 59 -23.66 -17.66 -16.08
C SER A 59 -23.87 -18.13 -17.52
N ARG A 60 -25.11 -18.51 -17.87
CA ARG A 60 -25.52 -18.85 -19.24
C ARG A 60 -25.78 -17.60 -20.10
N ASN A 61 -24.95 -16.57 -20.00
CA ASN A 61 -24.93 -15.53 -21.02
C ASN A 61 -24.08 -16.03 -22.18
N LYS A 62 -24.61 -16.07 -23.40
CA LYS A 62 -23.88 -16.40 -24.64
C LYS A 62 -22.54 -15.62 -24.58
N ALA A 63 -21.43 -16.37 -24.50
CA ALA A 63 -20.13 -15.77 -24.63
C ALA A 63 -20.07 -14.97 -25.92
N LEU A 64 -19.73 -13.69 -25.86
CA LEU A 64 -19.40 -12.93 -27.06
C LEU A 64 -18.26 -13.68 -27.78
N THR A 65 -18.40 -13.86 -29.09
CA THR A 65 -17.32 -14.50 -29.87
C THR A 65 -16.01 -13.74 -29.74
N ALA A 66 -14.91 -14.42 -29.94
CA ALA A 66 -13.53 -13.99 -29.58
C ALA A 66 -13.11 -12.62 -30.07
N ASN A 67 -13.75 -11.77 -30.65
CA ASN A 67 -13.37 -10.39 -31.03
C ASN A 67 -14.58 -9.43 -31.05
N GLN A 68 -15.70 -9.81 -30.44
CA GLN A 68 -16.90 -8.97 -30.46
C GLN A 68 -16.99 -8.11 -29.20
N HIS A 69 -17.20 -6.82 -29.42
CA HIS A 69 -17.65 -5.90 -28.40
C HIS A 69 -19.18 -5.85 -28.37
N ALA A 70 -19.75 -5.57 -27.19
CA ALA A 70 -21.17 -5.31 -27.06
C ALA A 70 -21.58 -4.07 -27.89
N PRO A 71 -22.82 -3.95 -28.31
CA PRO A 71 -23.29 -2.78 -29.07
C PRO A 71 -22.94 -1.46 -28.38
N GLY A 72 -22.37 -0.51 -29.13
CA GLY A 72 -21.95 0.80 -28.63
C GLY A 72 -20.61 0.82 -27.90
N MET A 73 -19.94 -0.31 -27.68
CA MET A 73 -18.62 -0.39 -27.08
C MET A 73 -17.53 -0.34 -28.15
N ILE A 74 -16.45 0.40 -27.87
CA ILE A 74 -15.34 0.61 -28.81
C ILE A 74 -14.06 -0.12 -28.41
N GLY A 75 -14.03 -0.73 -27.22
CA GLY A 75 -12.86 -1.42 -26.69
C GLY A 75 -13.14 -2.17 -25.40
N GLY A 76 -12.09 -2.82 -24.91
CA GLY A 76 -12.09 -3.62 -23.69
C GLY A 76 -11.87 -5.10 -23.91
N PRO A 77 -11.88 -5.93 -22.84
CA PRO A 77 -11.66 -7.36 -22.93
C PRO A 77 -12.78 -8.08 -23.67
N THR A 78 -12.43 -9.24 -24.25
CA THR A 78 -13.35 -10.14 -24.98
C THR A 78 -13.01 -11.59 -24.69
N GLY A 79 -13.89 -12.53 -25.08
CA GLY A 79 -13.64 -13.98 -25.07
C GLY A 79 -14.07 -14.74 -23.84
N PHE A 80 -14.64 -14.09 -22.82
CA PHE A 80 -15.13 -14.76 -21.62
C PHE A 80 -16.51 -14.25 -21.18
N PRO A 81 -17.29 -15.07 -20.45
CA PRO A 81 -18.60 -14.65 -19.94
C PRO A 81 -18.49 -13.42 -19.03
N GLY A 82 -19.28 -12.38 -19.35
CA GLY A 82 -19.27 -11.13 -18.57
C GLY A 82 -18.23 -10.09 -19.00
N ALA A 83 -17.42 -10.34 -20.03
CA ALA A 83 -16.46 -9.38 -20.58
C ALA A 83 -17.08 -8.00 -20.91
N ALA A 84 -18.34 -7.97 -21.33
CA ALA A 84 -19.08 -6.75 -21.65
C ALA A 84 -19.11 -5.72 -20.51
N ARG A 85 -18.98 -6.13 -19.24
CA ARG A 85 -18.93 -5.23 -18.09
C ARG A 85 -17.69 -4.32 -18.08
N TYR A 86 -16.62 -4.79 -18.67
CA TYR A 86 -15.32 -4.09 -18.71
C TYR A 86 -15.08 -3.39 -20.06
N GLN A 87 -16.00 -3.58 -21.00
CA GLN A 87 -15.98 -2.86 -22.27
C GLN A 87 -16.46 -1.43 -22.09
N TYR A 88 -16.00 -0.53 -22.92
CA TYR A 88 -16.25 0.90 -22.76
C TYR A 88 -16.70 1.58 -24.04
N PRO A 89 -17.64 2.56 -23.93
CA PRO A 89 -18.07 3.40 -25.04
C PRO A 89 -17.06 4.52 -25.30
N ALA A 90 -17.18 5.17 -26.44
CA ALA A 90 -16.30 6.27 -26.87
C ALA A 90 -16.22 7.45 -25.88
N ASN A 91 -17.31 7.76 -25.19
CA ASN A 91 -17.42 8.88 -24.27
C ASN A 91 -16.97 8.57 -22.82
N SER A 92 -16.59 7.32 -22.51
CA SER A 92 -15.97 6.99 -21.22
C SER A 92 -14.54 7.52 -21.13
N GLU A 93 -13.94 7.51 -19.94
CA GLU A 93 -12.53 7.90 -19.75
C GLU A 93 -11.58 6.99 -20.54
N GLU A 94 -11.83 5.68 -20.55
CA GLU A 94 -11.07 4.70 -21.32
C GLU A 94 -11.23 4.92 -22.83
N GLY A 95 -12.49 5.17 -23.27
CA GLY A 95 -12.78 5.44 -24.68
C GLY A 95 -12.13 6.72 -25.18
N ARG A 96 -12.19 7.81 -24.40
CA ARG A 96 -11.49 9.06 -24.72
C ARG A 96 -9.97 8.86 -24.83
N ALA A 97 -9.38 8.09 -23.90
CA ALA A 97 -7.95 7.80 -23.90
C ALA A 97 -7.54 7.02 -25.17
N VAL A 98 -8.27 5.96 -25.52
CA VAL A 98 -8.00 5.15 -26.71
C VAL A 98 -8.16 5.97 -28.00
N LEU A 99 -9.23 6.74 -28.13
CA LEU A 99 -9.45 7.55 -29.33
C LEU A 99 -8.37 8.63 -29.51
N ALA A 100 -7.94 9.26 -28.40
CA ALA A 100 -6.86 10.22 -28.43
C ALA A 100 -5.51 9.55 -28.80
N ALA A 101 -5.21 8.38 -28.22
CA ALA A 101 -3.99 7.64 -28.54
C ALA A 101 -3.95 7.21 -30.02
N ARG A 102 -5.07 6.74 -30.58
CA ARG A 102 -5.20 6.46 -32.02
C ARG A 102 -4.93 7.70 -32.88
N ALA A 103 -5.49 8.84 -32.48
CA ALA A 103 -5.31 10.11 -33.21
C ALA A 103 -3.83 10.55 -33.18
N LEU A 104 -3.17 10.47 -32.03
CA LEU A 104 -1.73 10.74 -31.90
C LEU A 104 -0.91 9.78 -32.76
N ARG A 105 -1.23 8.50 -32.76
CA ARG A 105 -0.54 7.49 -33.57
C ARG A 105 -0.68 7.77 -35.07
N LYS A 106 -1.91 8.04 -35.52
CA LYS A 106 -2.20 8.39 -36.92
C LYS A 106 -1.47 9.67 -37.36
N ALA A 107 -1.29 10.64 -36.45
CA ALA A 107 -0.59 11.89 -36.72
C ALA A 107 0.95 11.77 -36.61
N GLY A 108 1.52 10.58 -36.34
CA GLY A 108 2.94 10.40 -36.08
C GLY A 108 3.46 11.09 -34.80
N LYS A 109 2.56 11.38 -33.85
CA LYS A 109 2.85 12.10 -32.59
C LYS A 109 2.89 11.20 -31.37
N ALA A 110 2.81 9.87 -31.54
CA ALA A 110 2.98 8.89 -30.49
C ALA A 110 4.09 7.91 -30.83
N PRO A 111 4.80 7.33 -29.84
CA PRO A 111 5.81 6.32 -30.08
C PRO A 111 5.18 5.00 -30.57
N ASP A 112 5.99 4.14 -31.20
CA ASP A 112 5.59 2.77 -31.49
C ASP A 112 5.47 1.93 -30.22
N THR A 113 6.28 2.25 -29.22
CA THR A 113 6.38 1.51 -27.98
C THR A 113 6.57 2.47 -26.82
N LEU A 114 5.78 2.29 -25.75
CA LEU A 114 6.01 2.91 -24.44
C LEU A 114 6.80 1.96 -23.55
N VAL A 115 7.81 2.48 -22.88
CA VAL A 115 8.63 1.74 -21.93
C VAL A 115 8.10 1.99 -20.51
N VAL A 116 7.64 0.94 -19.87
CA VAL A 116 6.99 0.97 -18.55
C VAL A 116 7.91 0.31 -17.53
N GLN A 117 8.40 1.07 -16.55
CA GLN A 117 9.01 0.48 -15.38
C GLN A 117 7.91 -0.18 -14.53
N ALA A 118 8.04 -1.44 -14.20
CA ALA A 118 7.07 -2.16 -13.39
C ALA A 118 7.75 -3.00 -12.31
N LEU A 119 7.11 -3.10 -11.15
CA LEU A 119 7.55 -4.04 -10.12
C LEU A 119 7.45 -5.47 -10.65
N ASN A 120 8.44 -6.30 -10.35
CA ASN A 120 8.55 -7.67 -10.86
C ASN A 120 7.30 -8.52 -10.61
N PHE A 121 6.63 -8.34 -9.46
CA PHE A 121 5.38 -9.04 -9.15
C PHE A 121 4.15 -8.40 -9.83
N ALA A 122 4.21 -7.12 -10.23
CA ALA A 122 3.10 -6.42 -10.88
C ALA A 122 3.09 -6.61 -12.41
N ARG A 123 4.25 -6.80 -13.04
CA ARG A 123 4.38 -7.00 -14.48
C ARG A 123 3.48 -8.12 -15.05
N PRO A 124 3.41 -9.33 -14.46
CA PRO A 124 2.58 -10.41 -14.99
C PRO A 124 1.10 -10.08 -15.13
N GLN A 125 0.60 -9.12 -14.35
CA GLN A 125 -0.80 -8.70 -14.38
C GLN A 125 -1.16 -7.92 -15.65
N PHE A 126 -0.18 -7.27 -16.27
CA PHE A 126 -0.34 -6.59 -17.54
C PHE A 126 -0.12 -7.52 -18.75
N GLU A 127 0.72 -8.54 -18.62
CA GLU A 127 1.14 -9.41 -19.72
C GLU A 127 0.38 -10.74 -19.77
N ASN A 128 -0.16 -11.22 -18.65
CA ASN A 128 -0.91 -12.47 -18.63
C ASN A 128 -2.39 -12.26 -18.98
N LYS A 129 -2.93 -13.23 -19.72
CA LYS A 129 -4.37 -13.28 -20.02
C LYS A 129 -5.14 -13.82 -18.82
N PHE A 130 -6.23 -13.17 -18.48
CA PHE A 130 -7.21 -13.65 -17.50
C PHE A 130 -8.60 -13.05 -17.83
N PRO A 131 -9.71 -13.68 -17.40
CA PRO A 131 -9.81 -15.07 -16.96
C PRO A 131 -9.59 -16.06 -18.10
N ALA A 132 -9.79 -17.34 -17.83
CA ALA A 132 -9.77 -18.34 -18.90
C ALA A 132 -10.71 -17.96 -20.03
N GLY A 133 -10.24 -18.03 -21.28
CA GLY A 133 -10.97 -17.60 -22.47
C GLY A 133 -10.72 -16.15 -22.89
N ALA A 134 -10.08 -15.31 -22.07
CA ALA A 134 -9.73 -13.96 -22.47
C ALA A 134 -8.82 -13.97 -23.72
N THR A 135 -9.15 -13.14 -24.73
CA THR A 135 -8.44 -13.12 -26.02
C THR A 135 -7.10 -12.42 -25.93
N ALA A 136 -6.94 -11.45 -25.03
CA ALA A 136 -5.73 -10.67 -24.86
C ALA A 136 -5.47 -10.33 -23.39
N SER A 137 -4.21 -10.07 -23.07
CA SER A 137 -3.78 -9.44 -21.81
C SER A 137 -4.12 -7.94 -21.81
N ILE A 138 -3.94 -7.27 -20.69
CA ILE A 138 -4.09 -5.80 -20.59
C ILE A 138 -3.19 -5.10 -21.65
N ALA A 139 -1.92 -5.47 -21.72
CA ALA A 139 -1.00 -4.92 -22.73
C ALA A 139 -1.47 -5.22 -24.17
N GLY A 140 -1.93 -6.44 -24.41
CA GLY A 140 -2.45 -6.83 -25.73
C GLY A 140 -3.75 -6.12 -26.11
N ILE A 141 -4.63 -5.80 -25.17
CA ILE A 141 -5.82 -4.97 -25.42
C ILE A 141 -5.41 -3.56 -25.84
N TRP A 142 -4.50 -2.93 -25.08
CA TRP A 142 -4.00 -1.60 -25.40
C TRP A 142 -3.35 -1.53 -26.79
N GLU A 143 -2.45 -2.49 -27.10
CA GLU A 143 -1.79 -2.57 -28.42
C GLU A 143 -2.81 -2.74 -29.55
N ARG A 144 -3.75 -3.68 -29.41
CA ARG A 144 -4.82 -3.92 -30.39
C ARG A 144 -5.63 -2.65 -30.68
N GLU A 145 -5.91 -1.87 -29.64
CA GLU A 145 -6.83 -0.74 -29.74
C GLU A 145 -6.15 0.58 -30.13
N THR A 146 -4.85 0.71 -29.92
CA THR A 146 -4.14 1.97 -30.17
C THR A 146 -3.01 1.86 -31.20
N GLY A 147 -2.52 0.65 -31.43
CA GLY A 147 -1.31 0.42 -32.22
C GLY A 147 -0.01 0.78 -31.48
N ILE A 148 -0.08 1.07 -30.18
CA ILE A 148 1.09 1.40 -29.35
C ILE A 148 1.43 0.19 -28.49
N LYS A 149 2.65 -0.33 -28.60
CA LYS A 149 3.15 -1.45 -27.80
C LYS A 149 3.56 -1.00 -26.39
N LEU A 150 3.54 -1.95 -25.45
CA LEU A 150 4.13 -1.76 -24.13
C LEU A 150 5.35 -2.66 -23.97
N LYS A 151 6.46 -2.09 -23.52
CA LYS A 151 7.66 -2.83 -23.11
C LYS A 151 7.86 -2.64 -21.62
N PHE A 152 7.72 -3.72 -20.86
CA PHE A 152 7.95 -3.68 -19.43
C PHE A 152 9.41 -3.92 -19.09
N VAL A 153 9.95 -3.10 -18.19
CA VAL A 153 11.27 -3.25 -17.60
C VAL A 153 11.08 -3.44 -16.10
N GLU A 154 11.49 -4.60 -15.61
CA GLU A 154 11.30 -4.95 -14.21
C GLU A 154 12.19 -4.14 -13.30
N THR A 155 11.62 -3.74 -12.18
CA THR A 155 12.32 -3.23 -11.01
C THR A 155 11.95 -4.01 -9.78
N ASN A 156 12.87 -4.08 -8.82
CA ASN A 156 12.60 -4.72 -7.54
C ASN A 156 12.16 -3.66 -6.53
N PRO A 157 11.14 -3.90 -5.69
CA PRO A 157 10.72 -2.96 -4.65
C PRO A 157 11.86 -2.44 -3.77
N ALA A 158 12.85 -3.31 -3.51
CA ALA A 158 14.03 -2.95 -2.72
C ALA A 158 14.95 -1.90 -3.38
N SER A 159 14.99 -1.84 -4.69
CA SER A 159 15.88 -0.95 -5.46
C SER A 159 15.15 0.16 -6.21
N GLU A 160 13.83 0.10 -6.27
CA GLU A 160 12.99 1.01 -7.05
C GLU A 160 13.23 2.48 -6.69
N TYR A 161 13.11 2.83 -5.41
CA TYR A 161 13.33 4.19 -4.95
C TYR A 161 14.75 4.71 -5.31
N ALA A 162 15.79 3.94 -5.00
CA ALA A 162 17.17 4.34 -5.29
C ALA A 162 17.44 4.45 -6.80
N THR A 163 16.82 3.57 -7.61
CA THR A 163 16.88 3.62 -9.07
C THR A 163 16.22 4.89 -9.59
N ASN A 164 15.04 5.24 -9.10
CA ASN A 164 14.29 6.40 -9.53
C ASN A 164 14.98 7.72 -9.11
N ILE A 165 15.55 7.81 -7.92
CA ILE A 165 16.36 8.97 -7.52
C ILE A 165 17.61 9.13 -8.39
N ARG A 166 18.27 8.01 -8.76
CA ARG A 166 19.39 8.04 -9.70
C ARG A 166 18.94 8.49 -11.10
N ASN A 167 17.81 7.96 -11.59
CA ASN A 167 17.23 8.39 -12.87
C ASN A 167 16.92 9.89 -12.88
N ALA A 168 16.41 10.42 -11.77
CA ALA A 168 16.18 11.86 -11.62
C ALA A 168 17.50 12.66 -11.67
N SER A 169 18.53 12.24 -10.95
CA SER A 169 19.83 12.93 -10.88
C SER A 169 20.58 12.92 -12.22
N THR A 170 20.43 11.86 -13.01
CA THR A 170 21.04 11.71 -14.34
C THR A 170 20.13 12.17 -15.48
N LYS A 171 18.93 12.65 -15.17
CA LYS A 171 17.88 13.02 -16.14
C LYS A 171 17.61 11.88 -17.15
N ASN A 172 17.57 10.65 -16.66
CA ASN A 172 17.40 9.47 -17.49
C ASN A 172 15.96 9.33 -17.97
N GLY A 173 15.74 9.46 -19.27
CA GLY A 173 14.46 9.29 -19.95
C GLY A 173 14.24 7.90 -20.57
N SER A 174 14.94 6.85 -20.13
CA SER A 174 14.83 5.50 -20.69
C SER A 174 13.49 4.79 -20.40
N PHE A 175 12.74 5.29 -19.44
CA PHE A 175 11.37 4.88 -19.15
C PHE A 175 10.42 6.02 -19.50
N ASP A 176 9.28 5.72 -20.12
CA ASP A 176 8.19 6.66 -20.33
C ASP A 176 7.31 6.79 -19.08
N LEU A 177 7.13 5.65 -18.41
CA LEU A 177 6.38 5.53 -17.17
C LEU A 177 7.26 4.96 -16.07
N VAL A 178 7.22 5.60 -14.90
CA VAL A 178 7.89 5.14 -13.69
C VAL A 178 6.87 4.69 -12.66
N THR A 179 7.21 3.66 -11.89
CA THR A 179 6.42 3.21 -10.75
C THR A 179 7.00 3.75 -9.46
N GLY A 180 6.16 3.87 -8.43
CA GLY A 180 6.57 4.24 -7.08
C GLY A 180 5.43 4.11 -6.10
N ALA A 181 5.77 4.07 -4.82
CA ALA A 181 4.79 4.21 -3.76
C ALA A 181 4.44 5.69 -3.57
N ILE A 182 3.23 5.98 -3.08
CA ILE A 182 2.80 7.37 -2.86
C ILE A 182 3.69 8.13 -1.87
N GLU A 183 4.34 7.44 -0.95
CA GLU A 183 5.32 8.02 -0.03
C GLU A 183 6.56 8.59 -0.73
N ASP A 184 6.84 8.15 -1.96
CA ASP A 184 7.97 8.65 -2.75
C ASP A 184 7.64 9.94 -3.50
N THR A 185 6.37 10.33 -3.52
CA THR A 185 5.87 11.44 -4.35
C THR A 185 6.64 12.74 -4.13
N GLY A 186 6.87 13.10 -2.87
CA GLY A 186 7.59 14.33 -2.54
C GLY A 186 9.02 14.35 -3.07
N ASP A 187 9.73 13.23 -2.96
CA ASP A 187 11.11 13.12 -3.46
C ASP A 187 11.15 13.10 -4.99
N TYR A 188 10.29 12.34 -5.65
CA TYR A 188 10.27 12.23 -7.11
C TYR A 188 9.79 13.51 -7.80
N ALA A 189 8.75 14.15 -7.25
CA ALA A 189 8.25 15.42 -7.78
C ALA A 189 9.28 16.55 -7.65
N GLU A 190 9.95 16.65 -6.50
CA GLU A 190 10.93 17.69 -6.26
C GLU A 190 12.29 17.44 -6.93
N ALA A 191 12.61 16.17 -7.21
CA ALA A 191 13.75 15.81 -8.06
C ALA A 191 13.46 16.01 -9.57
N GLY A 192 12.22 16.38 -9.93
CA GLY A 192 11.81 16.60 -11.31
C GLY A 192 11.66 15.32 -12.13
N LEU A 193 11.59 14.15 -11.48
CA LEU A 193 11.38 12.87 -12.17
C LEU A 193 9.95 12.76 -12.72
N LEU A 194 8.97 13.19 -11.93
CA LEU A 194 7.57 13.11 -12.32
C LEU A 194 7.11 14.38 -13.01
N ARG A 195 6.49 14.20 -14.17
CA ARG A 195 5.78 15.27 -14.85
C ARG A 195 4.45 15.53 -14.15
N PRO A 196 4.08 16.80 -13.84
CA PRO A 196 2.72 17.12 -13.42
C PRO A 196 1.72 16.78 -14.53
N LEU A 197 0.58 16.19 -14.14
CA LEU A 197 -0.43 15.66 -15.05
C LEU A 197 -1.67 16.55 -15.21
N ASP A 198 -1.72 17.71 -14.52
CA ASP A 198 -2.93 18.54 -14.41
C ASP A 198 -3.48 18.99 -15.78
N ASP A 199 -2.62 19.32 -16.73
CA ASP A 199 -3.00 19.69 -18.09
C ASP A 199 -3.68 18.54 -18.84
N TYR A 200 -3.19 17.32 -18.69
CA TYR A 200 -3.80 16.14 -19.27
C TYR A 200 -5.10 15.75 -18.56
N VAL A 201 -5.12 15.82 -17.22
CA VAL A 201 -6.35 15.61 -16.42
C VAL A 201 -7.45 16.56 -16.87
N HIS A 202 -7.12 17.85 -17.07
CA HIS A 202 -8.07 18.83 -17.58
C HIS A 202 -8.52 18.52 -19.02
N LYS A 203 -7.58 18.14 -19.89
CA LYS A 203 -7.84 17.83 -21.31
C LYS A 203 -8.70 16.58 -21.47
N TYR A 204 -8.35 15.49 -20.78
CA TYR A 204 -8.92 14.18 -21.01
C TYR A 204 -9.98 13.74 -19.99
N ARG A 205 -10.15 14.51 -18.92
CA ARG A 205 -11.24 14.42 -17.93
C ARG A 205 -11.45 12.99 -17.40
N PRO A 206 -10.48 12.40 -16.67
CA PRO A 206 -10.68 11.12 -16.03
C PRO A 206 -11.88 11.18 -15.06
N SER A 207 -12.52 10.05 -14.84
CA SER A 207 -13.74 9.95 -14.03
C SER A 207 -13.48 9.90 -12.52
N TRP A 208 -12.31 10.24 -12.03
CA TRP A 208 -11.87 10.04 -10.64
C TRP A 208 -12.81 10.61 -9.57
N ASN A 209 -13.50 11.72 -9.87
CA ASN A 209 -14.47 12.35 -8.97
C ASN A 209 -15.94 12.02 -9.31
N ASP A 210 -16.17 11.13 -10.27
CA ASP A 210 -17.52 10.71 -10.64
C ASP A 210 -18.11 9.82 -9.52
N PRO A 211 -19.34 10.06 -9.06
CA PRO A 211 -19.92 9.28 -7.95
C PRO A 211 -20.13 7.79 -8.28
N LYS A 212 -20.25 7.43 -9.55
CA LYS A 212 -20.46 6.06 -10.01
C LYS A 212 -19.15 5.37 -10.39
N TYR A 213 -18.27 6.05 -11.08
CA TYR A 213 -17.05 5.49 -11.66
C TYR A 213 -15.77 5.91 -10.93
N GLY A 214 -15.82 6.99 -10.16
CA GLY A 214 -14.65 7.56 -9.50
C GLY A 214 -14.17 6.76 -8.29
N TYR A 215 -13.17 7.31 -7.63
CA TYR A 215 -12.58 6.71 -6.45
C TYR A 215 -13.57 6.74 -5.27
N ALA A 216 -13.66 5.64 -4.54
CA ALA A 216 -14.44 5.59 -3.31
C ALA A 216 -13.90 6.63 -2.32
N GLY A 217 -14.81 7.39 -1.68
CA GLY A 217 -14.45 8.53 -0.85
C GLY A 217 -14.34 9.86 -1.60
N GLY A 218 -14.36 9.84 -2.95
CA GLY A 218 -14.40 11.04 -3.79
C GLY A 218 -13.13 11.89 -3.74
N LYS A 219 -13.30 13.21 -3.86
CA LYS A 219 -12.19 14.15 -3.99
C LYS A 219 -11.07 14.01 -2.96
N PRO A 220 -11.32 13.79 -1.65
CA PRO A 220 -10.23 13.58 -0.69
C PRO A 220 -9.36 12.36 -1.03
N THR A 221 -9.97 11.24 -1.42
CA THR A 221 -9.23 10.04 -1.82
C THR A 221 -8.40 10.29 -3.07
N VAL A 222 -8.99 10.97 -4.08
CA VAL A 222 -8.25 11.35 -5.29
C VAL A 222 -7.01 12.18 -4.93
N GLN A 223 -7.17 13.19 -4.06
CA GLN A 223 -6.06 14.02 -3.64
C GLN A 223 -4.96 13.24 -2.91
N LEU A 224 -5.36 12.36 -1.97
CA LEU A 224 -4.42 11.53 -1.21
C LEU A 224 -3.65 10.55 -2.10
N PHE A 225 -4.30 9.98 -3.11
CA PHE A 225 -3.70 8.93 -3.95
C PHE A 225 -2.87 9.50 -5.11
N THR A 226 -3.10 10.74 -5.53
CA THR A 226 -2.55 11.23 -6.79
C THR A 226 -1.74 12.52 -6.70
N GLN A 227 -1.86 13.29 -5.58
CA GLN A 227 -1.36 14.65 -5.54
C GLN A 227 -0.23 14.89 -4.53
N TYR A 228 0.63 15.82 -4.90
CA TYR A 228 1.63 16.45 -4.04
C TYR A 228 1.61 17.96 -4.25
N ASN A 229 1.59 18.76 -3.17
CA ASN A 229 1.49 20.23 -3.23
C ASN A 229 0.36 20.76 -4.12
N GLY A 230 -0.79 20.07 -4.13
CA GLY A 230 -1.97 20.43 -4.93
C GLY A 230 -1.86 20.15 -6.43
N ARG A 231 -0.80 19.46 -6.87
CA ARG A 231 -0.59 19.04 -8.27
C ARG A 231 -0.68 17.53 -8.40
N THR A 232 -1.26 17.07 -9.48
CA THR A 232 -1.40 15.65 -9.81
C THR A 232 -0.11 15.10 -10.43
N TYR A 233 0.40 13.99 -9.89
CA TYR A 233 1.61 13.32 -10.40
C TYR A 233 1.38 11.85 -10.71
N TRP A 234 0.44 11.21 -10.03
CA TRP A 234 0.19 9.78 -10.12
C TRP A 234 -1.18 9.44 -10.69
N VAL A 235 -1.25 8.27 -11.29
CA VAL A 235 -2.48 7.47 -11.39
C VAL A 235 -2.30 6.27 -10.47
N ALA A 236 -3.22 6.10 -9.53
CA ALA A 236 -3.14 5.00 -8.56
C ALA A 236 -3.50 3.66 -9.22
N PHE A 237 -2.72 2.63 -8.92
CA PHE A 237 -2.93 1.26 -9.38
C PHE A 237 -3.03 0.29 -8.20
N ASP A 238 -3.31 0.79 -7.02
CA ASP A 238 -3.53 0.00 -5.82
C ASP A 238 -4.38 0.75 -4.79
N ASN A 239 -4.72 0.06 -3.68
CA ASN A 239 -5.48 0.60 -2.55
C ASN A 239 -5.04 -0.04 -1.24
N ASP A 240 -3.82 0.20 -0.85
CA ASP A 240 -3.24 -0.34 0.39
C ASP A 240 -3.69 0.43 1.63
N THR A 241 -5.01 0.41 1.92
CA THR A 241 -5.63 1.08 3.06
C THR A 241 -5.58 0.29 4.38
N GLN A 242 -4.80 -0.76 4.45
CA GLN A 242 -4.46 -1.54 5.65
C GLN A 242 -5.67 -1.88 6.56
N PRO A 243 -6.62 -2.71 6.11
CA PRO A 243 -7.76 -3.13 6.92
C PRO A 243 -7.35 -3.97 8.13
N TYR A 244 -8.23 -4.03 9.12
CA TYR A 244 -8.19 -5.05 10.17
C TYR A 244 -8.79 -6.35 9.63
N VAL A 245 -8.09 -7.47 9.85
CA VAL A 245 -8.51 -8.82 9.43
C VAL A 245 -8.58 -9.74 10.63
N TYR A 246 -9.58 -10.62 10.66
CA TYR A 246 -9.82 -11.54 11.77
C TYR A 246 -10.42 -12.88 11.34
N ARG A 247 -10.26 -13.91 12.16
CA ARG A 247 -10.78 -15.26 12.01
C ARG A 247 -12.21 -15.37 12.54
N SER A 248 -13.20 -15.28 11.66
CA SER A 248 -14.61 -15.29 12.04
C SER A 248 -15.10 -16.61 12.67
N ASP A 249 -14.48 -17.73 12.37
CA ASP A 249 -14.78 -19.00 13.03
C ASP A 249 -14.45 -18.99 14.52
N LEU A 250 -13.35 -18.37 14.93
CA LEU A 250 -13.00 -18.19 16.35
C LEU A 250 -13.98 -17.21 17.05
N PHE A 251 -14.26 -16.08 16.39
CA PHE A 251 -15.15 -15.05 16.93
C PHE A 251 -16.62 -15.51 17.04
N ASN A 252 -17.04 -16.47 16.21
CA ASN A 252 -18.40 -17.00 16.21
C ASN A 252 -18.55 -18.32 17.00
N ASN A 253 -17.45 -18.87 17.53
CA ASN A 253 -17.50 -20.10 18.30
C ASN A 253 -18.21 -19.88 19.65
N PRO A 254 -19.31 -20.59 19.95
CA PRO A 254 -20.06 -20.38 21.19
C PRO A 254 -19.25 -20.60 22.48
N ARG A 255 -18.33 -21.58 22.46
CA ARG A 255 -17.46 -21.87 23.62
C ARG A 255 -16.46 -20.75 23.86
N GLU A 256 -15.86 -20.22 22.78
CA GLU A 256 -14.93 -19.10 22.88
C GLU A 256 -15.64 -17.82 23.33
N LYS A 257 -16.87 -17.57 22.86
CA LYS A 257 -17.69 -16.43 23.32
C LYS A 257 -17.97 -16.50 24.81
N ALA A 258 -18.46 -17.64 25.32
CA ALA A 258 -18.74 -17.82 26.73
C ALA A 258 -17.48 -17.69 27.61
N ALA A 259 -16.37 -18.30 27.18
CA ALA A 259 -15.11 -18.20 27.90
C ALA A 259 -14.53 -16.78 27.94
N PHE A 260 -14.65 -16.04 26.83
CA PHE A 260 -14.21 -14.65 26.76
C PHE A 260 -15.05 -13.74 27.66
N GLU A 261 -16.39 -13.91 27.62
CA GLU A 261 -17.31 -13.14 28.46
C GLU A 261 -17.09 -13.42 29.93
N ASN A 262 -16.88 -14.68 30.31
CA ASN A 262 -16.53 -15.06 31.68
C ASN A 262 -15.21 -14.43 32.14
N LYS A 263 -14.22 -14.30 31.28
CA LYS A 263 -12.91 -13.72 31.64
C LYS A 263 -12.94 -12.20 31.72
N TYR A 264 -13.62 -11.52 30.80
CA TYR A 264 -13.51 -10.06 30.65
C TYR A 264 -14.80 -9.28 30.99
N GLY A 265 -15.91 -9.96 31.27
CA GLY A 265 -17.20 -9.32 31.57
C GLY A 265 -17.82 -8.58 30.38
N GLN A 266 -17.39 -8.91 29.15
CA GLN A 266 -17.90 -8.30 27.92
C GLN A 266 -17.97 -9.34 26.79
N PRO A 267 -18.91 -9.19 25.82
CA PRO A 267 -19.06 -10.16 24.73
C PRO A 267 -17.85 -10.13 23.77
N LEU A 268 -17.49 -11.31 23.24
CA LEU A 268 -16.50 -11.42 22.16
C LEU A 268 -17.13 -10.92 20.85
N THR A 269 -16.70 -9.77 20.40
CA THR A 269 -17.12 -9.12 19.16
C THR A 269 -15.92 -8.60 18.38
N VAL A 270 -16.13 -8.16 17.13
CA VAL A 270 -15.08 -7.47 16.37
C VAL A 270 -14.66 -6.21 17.14
N PRO A 271 -13.35 -6.03 17.45
CA PRO A 271 -12.90 -4.96 18.31
C PRO A 271 -13.18 -3.58 17.72
N LYS A 272 -13.70 -2.68 18.52
CA LYS A 272 -13.86 -1.27 18.14
C LYS A 272 -12.72 -0.41 18.64
N THR A 273 -12.09 -0.80 19.73
CA THR A 273 -10.96 -0.09 20.34
C THR A 273 -9.70 -0.94 20.37
N TRP A 274 -8.53 -0.31 20.49
CA TRP A 274 -7.25 -1.00 20.67
C TRP A 274 -7.21 -1.79 21.99
N ASP A 275 -7.95 -1.35 23.00
CA ASP A 275 -8.07 -2.10 24.27
C ASP A 275 -8.88 -3.40 24.09
N ASP A 276 -9.96 -3.38 23.28
CA ASP A 276 -10.69 -4.60 22.92
C ASP A 276 -9.82 -5.55 22.11
N GLN A 277 -9.07 -5.02 21.13
CA GLN A 277 -8.14 -5.80 20.31
C GLN A 277 -7.08 -6.47 21.18
N ALA A 278 -6.55 -5.78 22.18
CA ALA A 278 -5.56 -6.31 23.11
C ALA A 278 -6.12 -7.46 23.97
N LYS A 279 -7.33 -7.31 24.51
CA LYS A 279 -8.02 -8.38 25.27
C LYS A 279 -8.23 -9.63 24.42
N ILE A 280 -8.65 -9.45 23.15
CA ILE A 280 -8.84 -10.55 22.20
C ILE A 280 -7.50 -11.21 21.87
N ALA A 281 -6.45 -10.39 21.64
CA ALA A 281 -5.12 -10.92 21.39
C ALA A 281 -4.59 -11.76 22.54
N GLU A 282 -4.73 -11.27 23.78
CA GLU A 282 -4.34 -12.00 24.98
C GLU A 282 -5.15 -13.30 25.15
N PHE A 283 -6.47 -13.25 24.93
CA PHE A 283 -7.36 -14.38 25.10
C PHE A 283 -7.03 -15.54 24.16
N PHE A 284 -6.78 -15.23 22.90
CA PHE A 284 -6.48 -16.25 21.89
C PHE A 284 -4.99 -16.60 21.75
N ASN A 285 -4.10 -15.97 22.52
CA ASN A 285 -2.68 -16.28 22.44
C ASN A 285 -2.38 -17.62 23.13
N ARG A 286 -2.35 -18.69 22.34
CA ARG A 286 -2.16 -20.08 22.78
C ARG A 286 -1.00 -20.73 22.02
N PRO A 287 0.26 -20.25 22.16
CA PRO A 287 1.40 -20.71 21.38
C PRO A 287 1.82 -22.15 21.66
N LYS A 288 1.40 -22.72 22.82
CA LYS A 288 1.70 -24.09 23.25
C LYS A 288 0.55 -25.08 22.97
N ALA A 289 -0.54 -24.66 22.31
CA ALA A 289 -1.60 -25.57 21.91
C ALA A 289 -1.12 -26.54 20.82
N SER A 290 -1.80 -27.67 20.65
CA SER A 290 -1.50 -28.64 19.57
C SER A 290 -1.53 -27.98 18.17
N THR A 291 -2.44 -27.02 17.99
CA THR A 291 -2.41 -26.05 16.88
C THR A 291 -2.15 -24.68 17.49
N PRO A 292 -0.93 -24.14 17.38
CA PRO A 292 -0.60 -22.86 17.94
C PRO A 292 -1.48 -21.74 17.41
N LEU A 293 -1.95 -20.85 18.30
CA LEU A 293 -2.66 -19.64 17.95
C LEU A 293 -1.87 -18.41 18.43
N TYR A 294 -1.71 -17.45 17.54
CA TYR A 294 -1.07 -16.18 17.83
C TYR A 294 -2.13 -15.07 17.81
N GLY A 295 -2.32 -14.43 18.95
CA GLY A 295 -3.40 -13.47 19.17
C GLY A 295 -3.25 -12.18 18.35
N SER A 296 -2.02 -11.79 18.01
CA SER A 296 -1.72 -10.62 17.19
C SER A 296 -0.81 -11.01 16.03
N VAL A 297 -1.32 -10.91 14.81
CA VAL A 297 -0.58 -11.17 13.58
C VAL A 297 -0.28 -9.83 12.90
N GLU A 298 0.44 -8.98 13.62
CA GLU A 298 0.88 -7.68 13.13
C GLU A 298 2.34 -7.75 12.68
N ARG A 299 2.66 -7.11 11.56
CA ARG A 299 4.06 -7.00 11.10
C ARG A 299 4.87 -6.23 12.14
N LYS A 300 6.03 -6.78 12.51
CA LYS A 300 6.97 -6.18 13.46
C LYS A 300 8.36 -5.97 12.83
N CYS A 301 8.56 -6.49 11.63
CA CYS A 301 9.81 -6.38 10.90
C CYS A 301 10.06 -4.94 10.43
N PRO A 302 11.32 -4.63 10.16
CA PRO A 302 11.72 -3.35 9.61
C PRO A 302 10.91 -2.93 8.38
N PHE A 303 10.67 -1.64 8.24
CA PHE A 303 9.88 -0.98 7.20
C PHE A 303 8.37 -1.26 7.31
N TRP A 304 7.94 -2.52 7.32
CA TRP A 304 6.53 -2.90 7.34
C TRP A 304 5.87 -2.74 8.72
N GLY A 305 6.68 -2.73 9.79
CA GLY A 305 6.18 -2.65 11.17
C GLY A 305 5.65 -1.28 11.57
N ILE A 306 6.11 -0.20 10.93
CA ILE A 306 5.72 1.18 11.27
C ILE A 306 4.22 1.40 11.17
N VAL A 307 3.55 0.76 10.21
CA VAL A 307 2.11 0.89 9.97
C VAL A 307 1.26 0.55 11.20
N ASN A 308 1.73 -0.36 12.04
CA ASN A 308 0.98 -0.75 13.25
C ASN A 308 1.09 0.28 14.38
N TRP A 309 2.20 1.02 14.44
CA TRP A 309 2.30 2.21 15.27
C TRP A 309 1.42 3.34 14.72
N GLU A 310 1.43 3.57 13.41
CA GLU A 310 0.66 4.62 12.75
C GLU A 310 -0.84 4.46 12.96
N HIS A 311 -1.40 3.25 12.83
CA HIS A 311 -2.82 2.98 13.10
C HIS A 311 -3.24 3.44 14.52
N ARG A 312 -2.41 3.15 15.52
CA ARG A 312 -2.66 3.52 16.91
C ARG A 312 -2.50 5.01 17.14
N PHE A 313 -1.48 5.59 16.55
CA PHE A 313 -1.17 7.02 16.63
C PHE A 313 -2.25 7.88 16.01
N LEU A 314 -2.62 7.61 14.75
CA LEU A 314 -3.54 8.41 13.97
C LEU A 314 -4.95 8.46 14.57
N CYS A 315 -5.38 7.45 15.31
CA CYS A 315 -6.66 7.47 16.02
C CYS A 315 -6.72 8.50 17.15
N SER A 316 -5.58 8.90 17.71
CA SER A 316 -5.47 9.86 18.81
C SER A 316 -4.90 11.20 18.37
N ALA A 317 -4.21 11.26 17.25
CA ALA A 317 -3.56 12.46 16.76
C ALA A 317 -4.58 13.48 16.23
N ASP A 318 -4.27 14.78 16.41
CA ASP A 318 -5.02 15.86 15.80
C ASP A 318 -4.83 15.81 14.27
N PRO A 319 -5.91 15.75 13.48
CA PRO A 319 -5.80 15.70 12.02
C PRO A 319 -5.19 16.96 11.39
N ASN A 320 -5.09 18.08 12.12
CA ASN A 320 -4.39 19.29 11.64
C ASN A 320 -2.88 19.23 11.86
N MET A 321 -2.39 18.28 12.63
CA MET A 321 -0.96 18.10 12.95
C MET A 321 -0.65 16.63 13.28
N PHE A 322 -0.91 15.74 12.33
CA PHE A 322 -0.66 14.30 12.53
C PHE A 322 0.80 14.03 12.92
N TYR A 323 1.68 13.98 11.95
CA TYR A 323 3.10 13.67 12.16
C TYR A 323 3.94 14.91 12.44
N PHE A 324 3.49 16.06 11.95
CA PHE A 324 4.18 17.35 12.04
C PHE A 324 3.21 18.45 12.43
N LYS A 325 3.72 19.45 13.14
CA LYS A 325 3.02 20.72 13.35
C LYS A 325 3.05 21.57 12.07
N PRO A 326 2.18 22.59 11.93
CA PRO A 326 2.15 23.45 10.76
C PRO A 326 3.45 24.21 10.46
N ASP A 327 4.33 24.35 11.45
CA ASP A 327 5.67 24.95 11.33
C ASP A 327 6.74 23.97 10.81
N GLY A 328 6.37 22.70 10.61
CA GLY A 328 7.26 21.66 10.13
C GLY A 328 7.96 20.87 11.22
N SER A 329 7.80 21.24 12.49
CA SER A 329 8.36 20.46 13.60
C SER A 329 7.64 19.14 13.79
N ALA A 330 8.35 18.10 14.22
CA ALA A 330 7.78 16.78 14.48
C ALA A 330 6.75 16.82 15.62
N ASN A 331 5.70 16.01 15.51
CA ASN A 331 4.60 15.95 16.48
C ASN A 331 4.33 14.51 16.95
N VAL A 332 5.37 13.71 17.17
CA VAL A 332 5.24 12.29 17.53
C VAL A 332 5.62 11.98 18.98
N ASN A 333 6.38 12.86 19.63
CA ASN A 333 6.77 12.75 21.02
C ASN A 333 5.71 13.40 21.93
N ASN A 334 4.54 12.80 21.96
CA ASN A 334 3.40 13.23 22.77
C ASN A 334 2.64 12.01 23.29
N THR A 335 1.64 12.20 24.12
CA THR A 335 0.85 11.11 24.71
C THR A 335 0.29 10.14 23.66
N ALA A 336 -0.13 10.61 22.49
CA ALA A 336 -0.65 9.74 21.43
C ALA A 336 0.45 8.85 20.83
N GLY A 337 1.62 9.42 20.54
CA GLY A 337 2.76 8.69 19.96
C GLY A 337 3.38 7.70 20.93
N ILE A 338 3.58 8.10 22.19
CA ILE A 338 4.13 7.24 23.26
C ILE A 338 3.18 6.06 23.50
N ARG A 339 1.89 6.31 23.72
CA ARG A 339 0.90 5.26 23.91
C ARG A 339 0.81 4.30 22.71
N ALA A 340 0.90 4.81 21.49
CA ALA A 340 0.94 3.96 20.29
C ALA A 340 2.19 3.05 20.28
N ALA A 341 3.33 3.54 20.75
CA ALA A 341 4.56 2.77 20.88
C ALA A 341 4.47 1.70 21.97
N GLU A 342 3.90 2.02 23.13
CA GLU A 342 3.63 1.06 24.23
C GLU A 342 2.74 -0.09 23.77
N GLU A 343 1.64 0.22 23.08
CA GLU A 343 0.69 -0.77 22.58
C GLU A 343 1.29 -1.62 21.45
N HIS A 344 2.13 -1.02 20.60
CA HIS A 344 2.88 -1.74 19.57
C HIS A 344 3.89 -2.72 20.20
N LEU A 345 4.62 -2.30 21.23
CA LEU A 345 5.52 -3.16 22.00
C LEU A 345 4.75 -4.29 22.71
N ARG A 346 3.64 -3.95 23.38
CA ARG A 346 2.80 -4.95 24.09
C ARG A 346 2.29 -6.03 23.15
N SER A 347 1.88 -5.68 21.92
CA SER A 347 1.34 -6.64 20.95
C SER A 347 2.38 -7.65 20.46
N LEU A 348 3.68 -7.40 20.62
CA LEU A 348 4.75 -8.37 20.34
C LEU A 348 4.63 -9.62 21.23
N GLY A 349 4.15 -9.48 22.47
CA GLY A 349 3.94 -10.61 23.38
C GLY A 349 2.87 -11.62 22.93
N TRP A 350 2.06 -11.26 21.95
CA TRP A 350 1.02 -12.12 21.38
C TRP A 350 1.29 -12.52 19.92
N SER A 351 2.49 -12.20 19.42
CA SER A 351 2.93 -12.52 18.06
C SER A 351 3.65 -13.86 18.01
N GLU A 352 3.80 -14.37 16.82
CA GLU A 352 4.55 -15.62 16.55
C GLU A 352 6.05 -15.45 16.81
N PRO A 353 6.77 -16.57 17.08
CA PRO A 353 8.23 -16.54 17.16
C PRO A 353 8.86 -15.99 15.88
N GLY A 354 9.82 -15.07 16.02
CA GLY A 354 10.50 -14.44 14.91
C GLY A 354 9.72 -13.33 14.21
N ALA A 355 8.64 -12.80 14.81
CA ALA A 355 7.82 -11.71 14.26
C ALA A 355 8.65 -10.48 13.84
N LEU A 356 9.81 -10.23 14.48
CA LEU A 356 10.71 -9.12 14.15
C LEU A 356 11.41 -9.24 12.79
N SER A 357 11.36 -10.42 12.16
CA SER A 357 11.96 -10.67 10.83
C SER A 357 10.94 -11.11 9.77
N LYS A 358 9.67 -11.26 10.14
CA LYS A 358 8.63 -11.78 9.26
C LYS A 358 7.84 -10.64 8.62
N ASP A 359 7.75 -10.69 7.30
CA ASP A 359 7.07 -9.71 6.48
C ASP A 359 5.57 -10.02 6.27
N TRP A 360 4.94 -9.30 5.34
CA TRP A 360 3.54 -9.47 4.98
C TRP A 360 3.21 -10.87 4.44
N LEU A 361 4.15 -11.52 3.75
CA LEU A 361 3.91 -12.87 3.22
C LEU A 361 3.83 -13.91 4.35
N ALA A 362 4.71 -13.82 5.33
CA ALA A 362 4.65 -14.65 6.54
C ALA A 362 3.34 -14.43 7.32
N GLN A 363 2.85 -13.19 7.36
CA GLN A 363 1.53 -12.87 7.92
C GLN A 363 0.41 -13.62 7.17
N TYR A 364 0.44 -13.64 5.83
CA TYR A 364 -0.53 -14.39 5.02
C TYR A 364 -0.46 -15.88 5.28
N GLN A 365 0.74 -16.43 5.39
CA GLN A 365 0.95 -17.86 5.73
C GLN A 365 0.34 -18.21 7.10
N LEU A 366 0.48 -17.35 8.11
CA LEU A 366 -0.13 -17.55 9.43
C LEU A 366 -1.65 -17.56 9.37
N PHE A 367 -2.26 -16.62 8.65
CA PHE A 367 -3.71 -16.61 8.46
C PHE A 367 -4.19 -17.83 7.67
N GLY A 368 -3.52 -18.17 6.59
CA GLY A 368 -3.89 -19.29 5.73
C GLY A 368 -3.69 -20.66 6.38
N ALA A 369 -2.73 -20.80 7.28
CA ALA A 369 -2.49 -22.00 8.09
C ALA A 369 -3.42 -22.12 9.31
N GLY A 370 -4.19 -21.06 9.61
CA GLY A 370 -5.08 -21.03 10.76
C GLY A 370 -4.43 -20.70 12.09
N ASN A 371 -3.16 -20.31 12.10
CA ASN A 371 -2.42 -19.92 13.30
C ASN A 371 -2.60 -18.46 13.71
N GLY A 372 -2.99 -17.59 12.79
CA GLY A 372 -3.24 -16.18 13.05
C GLY A 372 -4.68 -15.90 13.44
N VAL A 373 -4.90 -15.06 14.45
CA VAL A 373 -6.24 -14.70 14.94
C VAL A 373 -6.73 -13.40 14.35
N GLN A 374 -5.94 -12.33 14.47
CA GLN A 374 -6.31 -10.98 14.03
C GLN A 374 -5.08 -10.10 13.77
N GLY A 375 -5.23 -9.07 12.94
CA GLY A 375 -4.18 -8.07 12.72
C GLY A 375 -4.49 -7.12 11.58
N GLY A 376 -3.71 -6.04 11.45
CA GLY A 376 -3.74 -5.16 10.31
C GLY A 376 -2.92 -5.72 9.15
N THR A 377 -3.45 -5.65 7.91
CA THR A 377 -2.76 -6.18 6.73
C THR A 377 -3.24 -5.51 5.44
N PHE A 378 -2.70 -5.91 4.29
CA PHE A 378 -3.16 -5.44 2.99
C PHE A 378 -4.54 -6.01 2.62
N PRO A 379 -5.35 -5.29 1.84
CA PRO A 379 -6.69 -5.74 1.48
C PRO A 379 -6.72 -7.06 0.70
N ASN A 380 -5.71 -7.30 -0.15
CA ASN A 380 -5.64 -8.49 -1.00
C ASN A 380 -5.41 -9.81 -0.24
N VAL A 381 -5.20 -9.78 1.08
CA VAL A 381 -5.07 -11.00 1.91
C VAL A 381 -6.24 -11.96 1.69
N THR A 382 -7.46 -11.44 1.62
CA THR A 382 -8.66 -12.27 1.41
C THR A 382 -8.82 -12.78 -0.02
N LYS A 383 -8.19 -12.12 -0.99
CA LYS A 383 -8.08 -12.57 -2.39
C LYS A 383 -7.02 -13.66 -2.55
N LEU A 384 -5.86 -13.47 -1.95
CA LEU A 384 -4.73 -14.38 -2.11
C LEU A 384 -4.86 -15.66 -1.26
N ILE A 385 -5.53 -15.60 -0.10
CA ILE A 385 -5.80 -16.77 0.73
C ILE A 385 -7.17 -17.35 0.35
N GLN A 386 -7.21 -18.10 -0.75
CA GLN A 386 -8.40 -18.75 -1.29
C GLN A 386 -8.13 -20.23 -1.56
N PRO A 387 -9.15 -21.10 -1.55
CA PRO A 387 -8.99 -22.56 -1.77
C PRO A 387 -8.23 -22.93 -3.04
N ALA A 388 -8.24 -22.06 -4.05
CA ALA A 388 -7.49 -22.24 -5.28
C ALA A 388 -5.98 -22.03 -5.10
N ASN A 389 -5.56 -21.24 -4.10
CA ASN A 389 -4.16 -21.02 -3.75
C ASN A 389 -3.73 -21.92 -2.59
N LYS A 390 -3.52 -23.20 -2.87
CA LYS A 390 -3.14 -24.21 -1.85
C LYS A 390 -1.79 -23.93 -1.17
N THR A 391 -0.97 -23.05 -1.73
CA THR A 391 0.29 -22.64 -1.12
C THR A 391 0.02 -21.79 0.12
N LEU A 392 -0.90 -20.85 0.04
CA LEU A 392 -1.26 -19.96 1.15
C LEU A 392 -2.43 -20.49 1.96
N ASP A 393 -3.52 -20.95 1.34
CA ASP A 393 -4.71 -21.41 2.05
C ASP A 393 -4.65 -22.90 2.42
N LYS A 394 -4.69 -23.17 3.71
CA LYS A 394 -4.81 -24.53 4.28
C LYS A 394 -6.25 -24.80 4.77
N GLY A 395 -7.24 -24.10 4.21
CA GLY A 395 -8.66 -24.26 4.51
C GLY A 395 -9.26 -23.17 5.41
N PHE A 396 -8.47 -22.13 5.73
CA PHE A 396 -8.87 -21.06 6.66
C PHE A 396 -9.24 -19.73 5.97
N GLY A 397 -8.89 -19.54 4.70
CA GLY A 397 -9.17 -18.31 3.96
C GLY A 397 -10.66 -17.92 3.96
N LYS A 398 -11.57 -18.88 3.87
CA LYS A 398 -13.03 -18.66 3.93
C LYS A 398 -13.51 -18.01 5.24
N TYR A 399 -12.75 -18.15 6.32
CA TYR A 399 -13.07 -17.57 7.62
C TYR A 399 -12.48 -16.18 7.83
N LEU A 400 -11.60 -15.71 6.95
CA LEU A 400 -11.07 -14.36 7.05
C LEU A 400 -12.15 -13.34 6.73
N LYS A 401 -12.30 -12.38 7.63
CA LYS A 401 -13.20 -11.24 7.51
C LYS A 401 -12.43 -9.95 7.76
N THR A 402 -12.96 -8.88 7.24
CA THR A 402 -12.32 -7.58 7.21
C THR A 402 -13.19 -6.53 7.91
N ASP A 403 -12.57 -5.60 8.62
CA ASP A 403 -13.24 -4.44 9.21
C ASP A 403 -12.27 -3.23 9.19
N VAL A 404 -12.79 -2.06 9.55
CA VAL A 404 -11.98 -0.87 9.84
C VAL A 404 -11.06 -1.20 11.03
N GLN A 405 -9.84 -0.68 11.04
CA GLN A 405 -8.92 -0.81 12.18
C GLN A 405 -9.61 -0.39 13.49
N PRO A 406 -9.26 -1.02 14.60
CA PRO A 406 -9.67 -0.53 15.92
C PRO A 406 -9.32 0.94 16.10
N GLY A 407 -10.02 1.61 16.96
CA GLY A 407 -9.86 3.03 17.21
C GLY A 407 -9.68 3.37 18.66
N ARG A 408 -10.00 4.60 18.98
CA ARG A 408 -9.89 5.14 20.33
C ARG A 408 -11.02 6.11 20.64
N MET A 409 -11.42 6.14 21.89
CA MET A 409 -12.32 7.19 22.38
C MET A 409 -11.53 8.50 22.49
N VAL A 410 -11.97 9.52 21.77
CA VAL A 410 -11.43 10.89 21.80
C VAL A 410 -12.59 11.85 22.08
N ASN A 411 -12.52 12.56 23.19
CA ASN A 411 -13.60 13.47 23.61
C ASN A 411 -15.00 12.82 23.58
N GLY A 412 -15.12 11.60 24.11
CA GLY A 412 -16.37 10.85 24.16
C GLY A 412 -16.84 10.24 22.83
N LYS A 413 -16.07 10.37 21.75
CA LYS A 413 -16.40 9.80 20.43
C LYS A 413 -15.39 8.75 20.01
N LEU A 414 -15.86 7.67 19.39
CA LEU A 414 -15.00 6.65 18.82
C LEU A 414 -14.38 7.14 17.49
N VAL A 415 -13.07 7.29 17.47
CA VAL A 415 -12.30 7.63 16.27
C VAL A 415 -11.60 6.38 15.76
N ARG A 416 -11.93 5.95 14.54
CA ARG A 416 -11.30 4.83 13.84
C ARG A 416 -10.71 5.33 12.53
N ARG A 417 -9.42 5.06 12.30
CA ARG A 417 -8.69 5.41 11.08
C ARG A 417 -7.80 4.27 10.65
N THR A 418 -7.63 4.13 9.36
CA THR A 418 -6.57 3.31 8.77
C THR A 418 -5.50 4.22 8.19
N VAL A 419 -4.30 3.73 8.00
CA VAL A 419 -3.25 4.45 7.26
C VAL A 419 -3.26 4.01 5.81
N ILE A 420 -2.99 4.94 4.91
CA ILE A 420 -2.63 4.66 3.53
C ILE A 420 -1.13 4.43 3.51
N PHE A 421 -0.71 3.23 3.12
CA PHE A 421 0.70 2.86 3.13
C PHE A 421 1.04 1.97 1.93
N TYR A 422 2.02 2.42 1.13
CA TYR A 422 2.57 1.69 0.00
C TYR A 422 1.64 1.53 -1.22
N ILE A 423 0.76 2.50 -1.49
CA ILE A 423 -0.05 2.47 -2.72
C ILE A 423 0.89 2.55 -3.94
N ILE A 424 0.90 1.49 -4.74
CA ILE A 424 1.63 1.43 -5.99
C ILE A 424 0.95 2.34 -7.01
N SER A 425 1.70 3.24 -7.59
CA SER A 425 1.22 4.22 -8.56
C SER A 425 2.16 4.30 -9.76
N TYR A 426 1.65 4.81 -10.87
CA TYR A 426 2.44 5.10 -12.06
C TYR A 426 2.34 6.57 -12.43
N GLY A 427 3.47 7.13 -12.84
CA GLY A 427 3.58 8.51 -13.30
C GLY A 427 4.38 8.64 -14.59
N VAL A 428 4.20 9.75 -15.29
CA VAL A 428 4.95 10.05 -16.52
C VAL A 428 6.33 10.57 -16.14
N ASN A 429 7.38 9.96 -16.68
CA ASN A 429 8.75 10.40 -16.51
C ASN A 429 8.96 11.74 -17.24
N ALA A 430 9.30 12.79 -16.52
CA ALA A 430 9.52 14.12 -17.09
C ALA A 430 10.72 14.19 -18.06
N PHE A 431 11.66 13.26 -17.94
CA PHE A 431 12.86 13.19 -18.79
C PHE A 431 12.68 12.32 -20.05
N ALA A 432 11.57 11.58 -20.17
CA ALA A 432 11.21 10.88 -21.38
C ALA A 432 11.03 11.86 -22.57
N PRO A 433 11.12 11.40 -23.81
CA PRO A 433 10.86 12.26 -24.96
C PRO A 433 9.50 12.95 -24.85
N LYS A 434 9.45 14.26 -25.05
CA LYS A 434 8.20 15.04 -24.89
C LYS A 434 7.06 14.51 -25.77
N SER A 435 7.36 13.97 -26.93
CA SER A 435 6.38 13.31 -27.83
C SER A 435 5.76 12.05 -27.25
N HIS A 436 6.36 11.44 -26.20
CA HIS A 436 5.84 10.25 -25.54
C HIS A 436 4.89 10.58 -24.39
N HIS A 437 5.02 11.78 -23.76
CA HIS A 437 4.34 12.13 -22.50
C HIS A 437 2.82 11.97 -22.59
N GLU A 438 2.21 12.45 -23.70
CA GLU A 438 0.77 12.40 -23.87
C GLU A 438 0.27 10.96 -24.04
N ALA A 439 0.95 10.16 -24.88
CA ALA A 439 0.64 8.75 -25.06
C ALA A 439 0.82 7.94 -23.76
N ALA A 440 1.86 8.25 -22.98
CA ALA A 440 2.11 7.65 -21.68
C ALA A 440 0.97 7.96 -20.68
N TYR A 441 0.53 9.23 -20.60
CA TYR A 441 -0.63 9.59 -19.77
C TYR A 441 -1.91 8.89 -20.22
N LEU A 442 -2.16 8.81 -21.54
CA LEU A 442 -3.36 8.16 -22.07
C LEU A 442 -3.41 6.67 -21.73
N PHE A 443 -2.27 5.98 -21.72
CA PHE A 443 -2.21 4.61 -21.22
C PHE A 443 -2.59 4.55 -19.74
N LEU A 444 -2.06 5.45 -18.90
CA LEU A 444 -2.42 5.48 -17.47
C LEU A 444 -3.89 5.76 -17.24
N GLN A 445 -4.47 6.73 -17.96
CA GLN A 445 -5.91 7.02 -17.87
C GLN A 445 -6.77 5.85 -18.34
N TRP A 446 -6.33 5.13 -19.35
CA TRP A 446 -7.05 3.96 -19.86
C TRP A 446 -6.96 2.77 -18.88
N ALA A 447 -5.76 2.39 -18.47
CA ALA A 447 -5.55 1.22 -17.61
C ALA A 447 -6.01 1.45 -16.16
N GLY A 448 -5.85 2.69 -15.66
CA GLY A 448 -6.36 3.16 -14.36
C GLY A 448 -7.81 3.63 -14.39
N GLY A 449 -8.47 3.59 -15.57
CA GLY A 449 -9.88 3.93 -15.70
C GLY A 449 -10.80 2.90 -15.07
N ALA A 450 -11.96 3.33 -14.62
CA ALA A 450 -12.82 2.56 -13.73
C ALA A 450 -13.10 1.12 -14.22
N ARG A 451 -13.37 0.93 -15.51
CA ARG A 451 -13.70 -0.39 -16.07
C ARG A 451 -12.46 -1.27 -16.22
N MET A 452 -11.38 -0.72 -16.79
CA MET A 452 -10.16 -1.46 -17.01
C MET A 452 -9.45 -1.77 -15.69
N TYR A 453 -9.46 -0.84 -14.74
CA TYR A 453 -8.93 -1.09 -13.41
C TYR A 453 -9.75 -2.13 -12.63
N THR A 454 -11.09 -2.11 -12.73
CA THR A 454 -11.95 -3.15 -12.13
C THR A 454 -11.64 -4.52 -12.72
N TYR A 455 -11.42 -4.60 -14.03
CA TYR A 455 -10.97 -5.84 -14.68
C TYR A 455 -9.62 -6.31 -14.16
N LEU A 456 -8.67 -5.40 -14.03
CA LEU A 456 -7.35 -5.70 -13.46
C LEU A 456 -7.44 -6.20 -12.02
N THR A 457 -8.26 -5.55 -11.18
CA THR A 457 -8.50 -5.92 -9.77
C THR A 457 -9.15 -7.31 -9.63
N ALA A 458 -9.98 -7.71 -10.58
CA ALA A 458 -10.60 -9.03 -10.63
C ALA A 458 -9.62 -10.17 -10.96
N ASN A 459 -8.35 -9.87 -11.28
CA ASN A 459 -7.33 -10.90 -11.50
C ASN A 459 -6.99 -11.62 -10.19
N PRO A 460 -7.23 -12.94 -10.07
CA PRO A 460 -7.01 -13.68 -8.84
C PRO A 460 -5.54 -13.74 -8.40
N GLY A 461 -4.61 -13.65 -9.35
CA GLY A 461 -3.17 -13.56 -9.07
C GLY A 461 -2.64 -12.14 -8.91
N GLY A 462 -3.52 -11.12 -9.01
CA GLY A 462 -3.11 -9.72 -8.98
C GLY A 462 -3.03 -9.15 -7.56
N TYR A 463 -2.18 -8.15 -7.39
CA TYR A 463 -1.99 -7.43 -6.11
C TYR A 463 -2.93 -6.24 -5.97
N GLN A 464 -3.48 -5.73 -7.07
CA GLN A 464 -4.33 -4.55 -7.05
C GLN A 464 -5.56 -4.74 -6.19
N ASP A 465 -5.83 -3.74 -5.39
CA ASP A 465 -6.98 -3.65 -4.51
C ASP A 465 -8.03 -2.67 -5.03
N PRO A 466 -9.34 -2.93 -4.83
CA PRO A 466 -10.40 -2.12 -5.40
C PRO A 466 -10.44 -0.72 -4.79
N HIS A 467 -10.42 0.33 -5.63
CA HIS A 467 -10.63 1.71 -5.19
C HIS A 467 -11.66 2.50 -6.01
N HIS A 468 -12.04 2.01 -7.19
CA HIS A 468 -13.16 2.59 -7.92
C HIS A 468 -14.51 2.13 -7.38
N THR A 469 -15.49 3.03 -7.36
CA THR A 469 -16.84 2.76 -6.83
C THR A 469 -17.50 1.54 -7.49
N ILE A 470 -17.31 1.35 -8.79
CA ILE A 470 -17.88 0.19 -9.50
C ILE A 470 -17.24 -1.14 -9.12
N SER A 471 -15.99 -1.15 -8.71
CA SER A 471 -15.27 -2.38 -8.34
C SER A 471 -15.94 -3.10 -7.15
N PHE A 472 -16.54 -2.35 -6.22
CA PHE A 472 -17.20 -2.91 -5.03
C PHE A 472 -18.53 -3.62 -5.33
N ASN A 473 -19.07 -3.47 -6.53
CA ASN A 473 -20.29 -4.15 -6.98
C ASN A 473 -20.01 -5.11 -8.14
N ASP A 474 -18.76 -5.27 -8.55
CA ASP A 474 -18.40 -6.17 -9.64
C ASP A 474 -18.43 -7.63 -9.16
N PRO A 475 -19.15 -8.54 -9.85
CA PRO A 475 -19.30 -9.93 -9.43
C PRO A 475 -17.97 -10.70 -9.35
N LEU A 476 -17.00 -10.40 -10.22
CA LEU A 476 -15.71 -11.09 -10.21
C LEU A 476 -14.83 -10.57 -9.08
N VAL A 477 -14.82 -9.26 -8.82
CA VAL A 477 -14.12 -8.69 -7.65
C VAL A 477 -14.73 -9.26 -6.36
N ILE A 478 -16.07 -9.33 -6.26
CA ILE A 478 -16.75 -9.92 -5.11
C ILE A 478 -16.42 -11.41 -4.96
N GLN A 479 -16.32 -12.14 -6.05
CA GLN A 479 -15.92 -13.56 -6.03
C GLN A 479 -14.51 -13.73 -5.49
N GLU A 480 -13.56 -12.91 -5.96
CA GLU A 480 -12.15 -13.01 -5.59
C GLU A 480 -11.86 -12.55 -4.15
N TYR A 481 -12.49 -11.48 -3.70
CA TYR A 481 -12.29 -10.92 -2.35
C TYR A 481 -13.24 -11.46 -1.29
N GLN A 482 -14.28 -12.18 -1.64
CA GLN A 482 -15.46 -12.51 -0.83
C GLN A 482 -16.36 -11.28 -0.54
N PRO A 483 -17.70 -11.49 -0.39
CA PRO A 483 -18.66 -10.38 -0.27
C PRO A 483 -18.46 -9.46 0.93
N GLN A 484 -18.06 -10.00 2.09
CA GLN A 484 -17.91 -9.21 3.31
C GLN A 484 -16.65 -8.33 3.30
N PRO A 485 -15.45 -8.83 2.92
CA PRO A 485 -14.28 -7.99 2.71
C PRO A 485 -14.51 -6.85 1.72
N VAL A 486 -15.14 -7.09 0.57
CA VAL A 486 -15.43 -6.04 -0.42
C VAL A 486 -16.29 -4.92 0.17
N ARG A 487 -17.35 -5.27 0.93
CA ARG A 487 -18.16 -4.26 1.62
C ARG A 487 -17.35 -3.46 2.64
N ALA A 488 -16.50 -4.14 3.41
CA ALA A 488 -15.66 -3.48 4.40
C ALA A 488 -14.66 -2.51 3.75
N LEU A 489 -13.99 -2.90 2.67
CA LEU A 489 -13.04 -2.04 1.95
C LEU A 489 -13.69 -0.75 1.45
N LYS A 490 -14.92 -0.81 0.94
CA LYS A 490 -15.69 0.38 0.55
C LYS A 490 -15.88 1.35 1.70
N GLU A 491 -16.03 0.85 2.94
CA GLU A 491 -16.18 1.66 4.15
C GLU A 491 -14.83 2.14 4.74
N ILE A 492 -13.75 1.43 4.45
CA ILE A 492 -12.41 1.74 4.97
C ILE A 492 -11.78 2.91 4.21
N ILE A 493 -11.83 2.91 2.88
CA ILE A 493 -11.19 3.92 2.03
C ILE A 493 -11.50 5.35 2.48
N PRO A 494 -12.77 5.75 2.68
CA PRO A 494 -13.08 7.09 3.12
C PRO A 494 -12.61 7.44 4.55
N ARG A 495 -12.11 6.47 5.30
CA ARG A 495 -11.56 6.65 6.66
C ARG A 495 -10.05 6.58 6.71
N SER A 496 -9.41 6.45 5.56
CA SER A 496 -7.97 6.34 5.45
C SER A 496 -7.29 7.68 5.66
N ALA A 497 -6.27 7.69 6.52
CA ALA A 497 -5.43 8.85 6.77
C ALA A 497 -4.14 8.75 5.94
N PRO A 498 -3.57 9.89 5.54
CA PRO A 498 -2.32 9.86 4.79
C PRO A 498 -1.16 9.38 5.64
N GLY A 499 -0.25 8.60 5.04
CA GLY A 499 1.11 8.45 5.51
C GLY A 499 1.93 9.74 5.27
N ILE A 500 3.22 9.67 5.51
CA ILE A 500 4.13 10.79 5.19
C ILE A 500 4.42 10.76 3.69
N THR A 501 4.02 11.82 2.96
CA THR A 501 4.20 11.92 1.50
C THR A 501 5.02 13.11 1.06
N ILE A 502 5.52 13.92 2.02
CA ILE A 502 6.36 15.09 1.74
C ILE A 502 7.79 14.67 1.35
N ARG A 503 8.56 15.60 0.81
CA ARG A 503 9.97 15.35 0.52
C ARG A 503 10.71 14.77 1.71
N GLY A 504 11.48 13.71 1.48
CA GLY A 504 12.21 12.99 2.53
C GLY A 504 11.36 11.98 3.30
N ALA A 505 10.12 11.69 2.88
CA ALA A 505 9.27 10.72 3.56
C ALA A 505 9.96 9.37 3.82
N PRO A 506 10.73 8.78 2.89
CA PRO A 506 11.52 7.59 3.18
C PRO A 506 12.52 7.76 4.33
N GLN A 507 13.08 8.95 4.51
CA GLN A 507 14.03 9.24 5.59
C GLN A 507 13.31 9.37 6.94
N TYR A 508 12.13 10.01 6.97
CA TYR A 508 11.29 10.10 8.17
C TYR A 508 10.82 8.71 8.59
N ASN A 509 10.28 7.92 7.66
CA ASN A 509 9.84 6.54 7.92
C ASN A 509 10.99 5.66 8.42
N GLN A 510 12.17 5.75 7.81
CA GLN A 510 13.35 5.01 8.27
C GLN A 510 13.78 5.42 9.67
N ALA A 511 13.73 6.71 10.00
CA ALA A 511 14.09 7.19 11.34
C ALA A 511 13.11 6.64 12.40
N LEU A 512 11.80 6.69 12.13
CA LEU A 512 10.78 6.11 13.01
C LEU A 512 10.98 4.61 13.16
N ASP A 513 11.13 3.89 12.05
CA ASP A 513 11.29 2.44 12.06
C ASP A 513 12.51 2.00 12.89
N GLN A 514 13.66 2.63 12.72
CA GLN A 514 14.86 2.31 13.50
C GLN A 514 14.64 2.49 15.00
N GLU A 515 13.94 3.54 15.41
CA GLU A 515 13.67 3.76 16.84
C GLU A 515 12.62 2.78 17.37
N LEU A 516 11.61 2.41 16.56
CA LEU A 516 10.67 1.35 16.92
C LEU A 516 11.35 -0.03 17.00
N GLN A 517 12.30 -0.36 16.10
CA GLN A 517 13.04 -1.62 16.16
C GLN A 517 13.91 -1.72 17.43
N LYS A 518 14.59 -0.63 17.82
CA LYS A 518 15.32 -0.59 19.10
C LYS A 518 14.39 -0.81 20.30
N MET A 519 13.19 -0.23 20.26
CA MET A 519 12.17 -0.43 21.30
C MET A 519 11.68 -1.88 21.33
N LEU A 520 11.33 -2.46 20.18
CA LEU A 520 10.84 -3.84 20.08
C LEU A 520 11.89 -4.86 20.54
N THR A 521 13.18 -4.54 20.36
CA THR A 521 14.32 -5.35 20.87
C THR A 521 14.74 -4.98 22.29
N LYS A 522 13.96 -4.15 23.01
CA LYS A 522 14.18 -3.73 24.41
C LYS A 522 15.48 -2.95 24.66
N GLN A 523 16.02 -2.29 23.63
CA GLN A 523 17.20 -1.42 23.76
C GLN A 523 16.85 -0.02 24.28
N GLN A 524 15.59 0.37 24.24
CA GLN A 524 15.08 1.64 24.74
C GLN A 524 13.59 1.55 25.09
N SER A 525 13.10 2.51 25.88
CA SER A 525 11.68 2.61 26.23
C SER A 525 10.85 3.23 25.08
N PRO A 526 9.51 3.08 25.10
CA PRO A 526 8.62 3.76 24.17
C PRO A 526 8.79 5.29 24.15
N GLU A 527 8.91 5.93 25.30
CA GLU A 527 9.14 7.37 25.44
C GLU A 527 10.47 7.78 24.80
N GLN A 528 11.53 7.00 25.05
CA GLN A 528 12.83 7.28 24.46
C GLN A 528 12.82 7.10 22.95
N ALA A 529 12.08 6.11 22.43
CA ALA A 529 11.91 5.91 21.00
C ALA A 529 11.22 7.11 20.33
N MET A 530 10.14 7.62 20.93
CA MET A 530 9.42 8.79 20.39
C MET A 530 10.27 10.08 20.50
N LYS A 531 10.97 10.28 21.59
CA LYS A 531 11.90 11.42 21.77
C LYS A 531 13.02 11.40 20.73
N ASN A 532 13.60 10.23 20.47
CA ASN A 532 14.65 10.07 19.46
C ASN A 532 14.09 10.29 18.04
N THR A 533 12.89 9.77 17.75
CA THR A 533 12.21 10.00 16.48
C THR A 533 11.97 11.49 16.24
N GLU A 534 11.40 12.21 17.20
CA GLU A 534 11.18 13.66 17.12
C GLU A 534 12.49 14.41 16.82
N ARG A 535 13.54 14.14 17.56
CA ARG A 535 14.86 14.78 17.36
C ARG A 535 15.38 14.53 15.94
N ARG A 536 15.31 13.29 15.46
CA ARG A 536 15.78 12.90 14.11
C ARG A 536 14.94 13.53 13.02
N TRP A 537 13.62 13.57 13.18
CA TRP A 537 12.71 14.19 12.23
C TRP A 537 12.96 15.70 12.14
N ASN A 538 13.15 16.38 13.25
CA ASN A 538 13.50 17.81 13.26
C ASN A 538 14.85 18.09 12.55
N GLN A 539 15.82 17.20 12.68
CA GLN A 539 17.10 17.28 11.95
C GLN A 539 16.89 17.09 10.43
N ILE A 540 16.04 16.14 10.02
CA ILE A 540 15.68 15.91 8.60
C ILE A 540 14.98 17.15 8.06
N THR A 541 13.96 17.67 8.75
CA THR A 541 13.23 18.89 8.39
C THR A 541 14.18 20.08 8.18
N LYS A 542 15.08 20.32 9.14
CA LYS A 542 16.08 21.40 9.04
C LYS A 542 16.98 21.25 7.80
N ARG A 543 17.47 20.04 7.55
CA ARG A 543 18.35 19.74 6.40
C ARG A 543 17.62 19.92 5.06
N LEU A 544 16.34 19.56 4.97
CA LEU A 544 15.53 19.69 3.76
C LEU A 544 14.94 21.09 3.55
N GLY A 545 15.05 21.98 4.54
CA GLY A 545 14.54 23.34 4.54
C GLY A 545 13.19 23.45 5.25
N THR A 546 13.20 24.00 6.46
CA THR A 546 12.05 24.05 7.38
C THR A 546 10.81 24.67 6.74
N GLU A 547 10.91 25.86 6.11
CA GLU A 547 9.76 26.54 5.51
C GLU A 547 9.18 25.75 4.30
N ARG A 548 10.06 25.13 3.51
CA ARG A 548 9.65 24.26 2.39
C ARG A 548 8.85 23.06 2.88
N GLN A 549 9.33 22.38 3.92
CA GLN A 549 8.64 21.25 4.54
C GLN A 549 7.31 21.71 5.18
N ALA A 550 7.32 22.79 5.92
CA ALA A 550 6.12 23.35 6.53
C ALA A 550 5.03 23.67 5.48
N LYS A 551 5.40 24.24 4.33
CA LYS A 551 4.48 24.49 3.21
C LYS A 551 3.88 23.20 2.68
N ALA A 552 4.69 22.17 2.44
CA ALA A 552 4.23 20.87 1.94
C ALA A 552 3.31 20.15 2.95
N ILE A 553 3.64 20.22 4.25
CA ILE A 553 2.83 19.67 5.35
C ILE A 553 1.47 20.37 5.39
N ARG A 554 1.42 21.69 5.36
CA ARG A 554 0.14 22.43 5.34
C ARG A 554 -0.72 22.08 4.13
N ALA A 555 -0.11 21.92 2.95
CA ALA A 555 -0.81 21.49 1.74
C ALA A 555 -1.37 20.06 1.85
N SER A 556 -0.60 19.14 2.40
CA SER A 556 -1.02 17.75 2.63
C SER A 556 -2.21 17.69 3.59
N TYR A 557 -2.16 18.41 4.70
CA TYR A 557 -3.25 18.41 5.69
C TYR A 557 -4.51 19.13 5.20
N ALA A 558 -4.36 20.16 4.36
CA ALA A 558 -5.51 20.81 3.73
C ALA A 558 -6.30 19.88 2.79
N ALA A 559 -5.62 18.88 2.21
CA ALA A 559 -6.26 17.85 1.39
C ALA A 559 -7.00 16.81 2.25
N PHE A 560 -6.61 16.62 3.51
CA PHE A 560 -7.26 15.69 4.42
C PHE A 560 -8.38 16.40 5.20
N PRO A 561 -9.63 15.93 5.09
CA PRO A 561 -10.76 16.62 5.73
C PRO A 561 -10.67 16.51 7.26
N THR A 562 -10.54 17.67 7.93
CA THR A 562 -10.49 17.77 9.40
C THR A 562 -11.87 17.86 10.04
N LYS A 563 -12.89 18.22 9.25
CA LYS A 563 -14.29 18.32 9.67
C LYS A 563 -15.13 17.21 9.05
N GLY A 564 -16.21 16.81 9.74
CA GLY A 564 -17.11 15.77 9.22
C GLY A 564 -16.53 14.35 9.44
N ARG A 565 -16.51 13.53 8.40
CA ARG A 565 -16.25 12.09 8.46
C ARG A 565 -14.89 11.67 9.03
N TYR A 566 -13.87 12.51 8.94
CA TYR A 566 -12.48 12.18 9.26
C TYR A 566 -11.91 12.89 10.47
N GLY A 567 -12.56 13.93 10.97
CA GLY A 567 -12.11 14.65 12.16
C GLY A 567 -12.40 13.91 13.46
N PRO A 568 -11.76 14.28 14.57
CA PRO A 568 -12.08 13.73 15.90
C PRO A 568 -13.53 13.98 16.32
N ASN A 569 -14.17 14.98 15.74
CA ASN A 569 -15.59 15.28 15.91
C ASN A 569 -16.49 14.69 14.82
N SER A 570 -15.91 13.93 13.89
CA SER A 570 -16.69 13.28 12.84
C SER A 570 -17.55 12.17 13.45
N PRO A 571 -18.84 12.09 13.10
CA PRO A 571 -19.64 10.91 13.39
C PRO A 571 -19.16 9.78 12.46
N ILE A 572 -18.05 9.14 12.78
CA ILE A 572 -17.71 7.85 12.22
C ILE A 572 -18.71 6.87 12.84
N LYS A 573 -19.77 6.57 12.12
CA LYS A 573 -20.76 5.56 12.51
C LYS A 573 -20.23 4.17 12.23
#